data_1c2b7c2ebb168125c909826f8ec8c0aa
#
_entry.id   1c2b7c2ebb168125c909826f8ec8c0aa
#
_cell.length_a   1.000
_cell.length_b   1.000
_cell.length_c   1.000
_cell.angle_alpha   90.00
_cell.angle_beta   90.00
_cell.angle_gamma   90.00
#
_symmetry.space_group_name_H-M   'P 1'
#
loop_
_entity.id
_entity.type
_entity.pdbx_description
1 polymer ?
#
loop_
_entity_poly.entity_id
_entity_poly.type
_entity_poly.pdbx_seq_one_letter_code
_entity_poly.pdbx_strand_id
1 'polypeptide(L)'
;MRGWCRLWCCLAFLSALLPFDGAAAAKKQQVVLTSEGGLEWDSGKKTLTAEKKALVVRGDTALGADKITAYYKDGPEGKDSEVYLVKAFGNVIITTPKQTVYSDSAVYEIEKSVIILKGNPVKLFAGQEQMTARVLELWQNEDMAVARQNVVAQKDSRRLEADVVKAYFVKEGDKTQVERFEAENNVVITNDKEKVQGDFGVYLVDKETATLQGNVKISQGNNFIIGEVADINMKTGVSRLQMLSEKGKPKGQVRGVFVPDGKNEKKAVAVEKQKAPAVLRDSESGDGHESNEKLLSSSDERE
;
A
#
# COMPACT_ATOMS: atom_id res chain seq x y z
N MET A 1 -7.98 -0.42 28.51
CA MET A 1 -7.78 0.38 27.29
C MET A 1 -6.31 0.34 26.81
N ARG A 2 -5.77 -0.84 26.54
CA ARG A 2 -4.36 -1.03 26.08
C ARG A 2 -4.28 -1.77 24.74
N GLY A 3 -5.34 -1.74 23.92
CA GLY A 3 -5.47 -2.56 22.71
C GLY A 3 -5.27 -1.86 21.36
N TRP A 4 -5.18 -0.53 21.31
CA TRP A 4 -5.20 0.22 20.06
C TRP A 4 -3.84 0.38 19.37
N CYS A 5 -2.76 0.11 20.07
CA CYS A 5 -1.40 0.45 19.62
C CYS A 5 -0.74 -0.57 18.67
N ARG A 6 -1.47 -1.60 18.16
CA ARG A 6 -0.86 -2.71 17.42
C ARG A 6 -1.26 -2.84 15.95
N LEU A 7 -1.99 -1.86 15.40
CA LEU A 7 -2.60 -2.00 14.07
C LEU A 7 -1.64 -1.99 12.88
N TRP A 8 -0.49 -1.34 12.98
CA TRP A 8 0.33 -1.00 11.82
C TRP A 8 1.69 -1.68 11.72
N CYS A 9 2.05 -2.54 12.65
CA CYS A 9 3.30 -3.31 12.55
C CYS A 9 3.35 -4.31 11.37
N CYS A 10 2.30 -4.41 10.55
CA CYS A 10 2.30 -5.24 9.33
C CYS A 10 3.14 -4.69 8.19
N LEU A 11 3.59 -3.44 8.27
CA LEU A 11 4.26 -2.76 7.17
C LEU A 11 5.81 -2.79 7.24
N ALA A 12 6.39 -3.46 8.24
CA ALA A 12 7.85 -3.66 8.31
C ALA A 12 8.40 -4.66 7.26
N PHE A 13 7.60 -4.98 6.24
CA PHE A 13 7.85 -6.08 5.31
C PHE A 13 9.00 -5.88 4.33
N LEU A 14 9.32 -4.66 3.99
CA LEU A 14 10.19 -4.40 2.85
C LEU A 14 11.64 -4.07 3.23
N SER A 15 11.94 -3.90 4.52
CA SER A 15 13.31 -3.60 4.98
C SER A 15 14.33 -4.73 4.74
N ALA A 16 13.85 -5.91 4.37
CA ALA A 16 14.68 -7.08 4.17
C ALA A 16 15.09 -7.32 2.70
N LEU A 17 14.56 -6.56 1.73
CA LEU A 17 14.85 -6.75 0.30
C LEU A 17 16.23 -6.22 -0.13
N LEU A 18 16.91 -5.46 0.72
CA LEU A 18 18.19 -4.86 0.39
C LEU A 18 19.34 -5.45 1.21
N PRO A 19 20.16 -6.36 0.67
CA PRO A 19 21.55 -6.37 1.05
C PRO A 19 22.25 -5.24 0.28
N PHE A 20 21.98 -3.98 0.64
CA PHE A 20 22.74 -2.86 0.15
C PHE A 20 23.84 -2.57 1.18
N ASP A 21 24.95 -3.32 1.07
CA ASP A 21 26.20 -2.93 1.71
C ASP A 21 26.63 -1.60 1.08
N GLY A 22 26.49 -0.53 1.86
CA GLY A 22 27.04 0.77 1.54
C GLY A 22 28.53 0.65 1.25
N ALA A 23 29.01 1.47 0.36
CA ALA A 23 30.33 1.60 -0.21
C ALA A 23 31.52 1.52 0.78
N ALA A 24 31.74 0.37 1.39
CA ALA A 24 33.06 -0.14 1.71
C ALA A 24 33.51 -0.80 0.42
N ALA A 25 34.73 -0.54 -0.07
CA ALA A 25 35.31 -1.08 -1.30
C ALA A 25 34.86 -2.53 -1.52
N ALA A 26 33.84 -2.73 -2.32
CA ALA A 26 33.15 -4.00 -2.49
C ALA A 26 34.19 -4.94 -3.05
N LYS A 27 34.71 -5.88 -2.24
CA LYS A 27 35.37 -7.08 -2.77
C LYS A 27 34.45 -7.61 -3.84
N LYS A 28 34.92 -7.68 -5.09
CA LYS A 28 34.16 -8.25 -6.21
C LYS A 28 33.73 -9.66 -5.76
N GLN A 29 32.48 -9.78 -5.26
CA GLN A 29 31.93 -11.07 -4.86
C GLN A 29 31.80 -11.92 -6.12
N GLN A 30 32.34 -13.11 -6.06
CA GLN A 30 32.24 -14.09 -7.14
C GLN A 30 30.75 -14.40 -7.38
N VAL A 31 30.33 -14.37 -8.65
CA VAL A 31 29.04 -14.86 -9.09
C VAL A 31 29.21 -16.28 -9.64
N VAL A 32 28.49 -17.22 -9.08
CA VAL A 32 28.49 -18.60 -9.53
C VAL A 32 27.19 -18.90 -10.24
N LEU A 33 27.25 -19.38 -11.48
CA LEU A 33 26.10 -19.81 -12.27
C LEU A 33 26.21 -21.32 -12.51
N THR A 34 25.16 -22.05 -12.16
CA THR A 34 25.03 -23.50 -12.40
C THR A 34 23.70 -23.82 -13.08
N SER A 35 23.64 -24.99 -13.74
CA SER A 35 22.43 -25.42 -14.44
C SER A 35 22.50 -26.90 -14.74
N GLU A 36 21.37 -27.62 -14.71
CA GLU A 36 21.31 -29.04 -15.13
C GLU A 36 21.19 -29.17 -16.65
N GLY A 37 20.70 -28.17 -17.37
CA GLY A 37 20.53 -28.18 -18.82
C GLY A 37 21.73 -27.65 -19.60
N GLY A 38 22.79 -27.25 -18.88
CA GLY A 38 23.99 -26.68 -19.47
C GLY A 38 23.96 -25.16 -19.58
N LEU A 39 25.08 -24.61 -20.01
CA LEU A 39 25.27 -23.17 -20.23
C LEU A 39 25.52 -22.92 -21.71
N GLU A 40 24.78 -22.03 -22.31
CA GLU A 40 24.94 -21.58 -23.69
C GLU A 40 25.52 -20.17 -23.68
N TRP A 41 26.67 -19.99 -24.32
CA TRP A 41 27.27 -18.68 -24.55
C TRP A 41 27.14 -18.31 -26.01
N ASP A 42 26.28 -17.40 -26.33
CA ASP A 42 26.08 -16.87 -27.70
C ASP A 42 26.82 -15.52 -27.83
N SER A 43 27.98 -15.52 -28.46
CA SER A 43 28.76 -14.29 -28.65
C SER A 43 28.16 -13.35 -29.70
N GLY A 44 27.35 -13.86 -30.60
CA GLY A 44 26.64 -13.05 -31.61
C GLY A 44 25.47 -12.27 -31.01
N LYS A 45 24.70 -12.93 -30.14
CA LYS A 45 23.59 -12.31 -29.40
C LYS A 45 24.03 -11.63 -28.11
N LYS A 46 25.28 -11.78 -27.71
CA LYS A 46 25.82 -11.27 -26.43
C LYS A 46 25.01 -11.77 -25.24
N THR A 47 24.73 -13.08 -25.19
CA THR A 47 23.96 -13.68 -24.11
C THR A 47 24.67 -14.87 -23.48
N LEU A 48 24.47 -15.05 -22.19
CA LEU A 48 24.78 -16.27 -21.43
C LEU A 48 23.46 -16.82 -20.89
N THR A 49 23.09 -18.01 -21.30
CA THR A 49 21.82 -18.64 -20.92
C THR A 49 22.10 -19.93 -20.13
N ALA A 50 21.39 -20.10 -19.05
CA ALA A 50 21.34 -21.31 -18.23
C ALA A 50 19.90 -21.86 -18.24
N GLU A 51 19.72 -23.16 -18.51
CA GLU A 51 18.41 -23.81 -18.58
C GLU A 51 18.31 -25.03 -17.68
N LYS A 52 17.10 -25.35 -17.24
CA LYS A 52 16.78 -26.46 -16.33
C LYS A 52 17.47 -26.30 -14.97
N LYS A 53 16.68 -25.80 -14.00
CA LYS A 53 17.14 -25.52 -12.64
C LYS A 53 18.40 -24.63 -12.62
N ALA A 54 18.35 -23.56 -13.39
CA ALA A 54 19.41 -22.56 -13.38
C ALA A 54 19.48 -21.89 -11.99
N LEU A 55 20.71 -21.76 -11.47
CA LEU A 55 20.96 -21.17 -10.15
C LEU A 55 22.12 -20.19 -10.24
N VAL A 56 21.87 -18.96 -9.81
CA VAL A 56 22.89 -17.91 -9.62
C VAL A 56 23.07 -17.68 -8.14
N VAL A 57 24.32 -17.70 -7.67
CA VAL A 57 24.67 -17.39 -6.27
C VAL A 57 25.67 -16.25 -6.25
N ARG A 58 25.41 -15.23 -5.43
CA ARG A 58 26.30 -14.11 -5.14
C ARG A 58 26.24 -13.79 -3.65
N GLY A 59 27.33 -14.08 -2.94
CA GLY A 59 27.33 -13.98 -1.47
C GLY A 59 26.22 -14.82 -0.85
N ASP A 60 25.38 -14.19 -0.04
CA ASP A 60 24.26 -14.84 0.65
C ASP A 60 22.95 -14.81 -0.14
N THR A 61 22.98 -14.31 -1.38
CA THR A 61 21.79 -14.23 -2.25
C THR A 61 21.84 -15.32 -3.32
N ALA A 62 20.75 -16.03 -3.49
CA ALA A 62 20.55 -17.02 -4.52
C ALA A 62 19.32 -16.69 -5.38
N LEU A 63 19.45 -16.85 -6.71
CA LEU A 63 18.38 -16.77 -7.69
C LEU A 63 18.27 -18.10 -8.42
N GLY A 64 17.20 -18.83 -8.22
CA GLY A 64 16.84 -20.05 -8.95
C GLY A 64 15.71 -19.77 -9.95
N ALA A 65 15.75 -20.45 -11.11
CA ALA A 65 14.68 -20.40 -12.12
C ALA A 65 14.79 -21.58 -13.10
N ASP A 66 13.75 -21.81 -13.91
CA ASP A 66 13.82 -22.80 -15.00
C ASP A 66 14.81 -22.33 -16.08
N LYS A 67 14.85 -21.02 -16.34
CA LYS A 67 15.77 -20.40 -17.31
C LYS A 67 16.26 -19.05 -16.80
N ILE A 68 17.57 -18.81 -16.90
CA ILE A 68 18.19 -17.51 -16.63
C ILE A 68 19.00 -17.10 -17.85
N THR A 69 18.80 -15.86 -18.33
CA THR A 69 19.55 -15.28 -19.44
C THR A 69 20.17 -13.97 -18.98
N ALA A 70 21.47 -13.86 -19.03
CA ALA A 70 22.21 -12.64 -18.83
C ALA A 70 22.61 -12.05 -20.19
N TYR A 71 22.35 -10.77 -20.36
CA TYR A 71 22.73 -9.99 -21.55
C TYR A 71 23.92 -9.13 -21.17
N TYR A 72 24.95 -9.16 -22.00
CA TYR A 72 26.18 -8.42 -21.77
C TYR A 72 26.53 -7.54 -22.97
N LYS A 73 27.32 -6.53 -22.75
CA LYS A 73 27.93 -5.68 -23.77
C LYS A 73 29.42 -5.71 -23.64
N ASP A 74 30.15 -5.45 -24.73
CA ASP A 74 31.59 -5.32 -24.66
C ASP A 74 31.96 -4.07 -23.87
N GLY A 75 32.89 -4.20 -22.96
CA GLY A 75 33.40 -3.08 -22.18
C GLY A 75 34.20 -2.11 -23.05
N PRO A 76 34.53 -0.92 -22.51
CA PRO A 76 35.40 0.04 -23.20
C PRO A 76 36.71 -0.59 -23.64
N GLU A 77 37.16 -0.28 -24.87
CA GLU A 77 38.40 -0.80 -25.46
C GLU A 77 38.46 -2.34 -25.62
N GLY A 78 37.30 -3.05 -25.60
CA GLY A 78 37.26 -4.52 -25.72
C GLY A 78 37.76 -5.25 -24.48
N LYS A 79 37.95 -4.58 -23.36
CA LYS A 79 38.30 -5.15 -22.07
C LYS A 79 37.02 -5.45 -21.28
N ASP A 80 36.92 -6.65 -20.75
CA ASP A 80 35.85 -7.14 -19.86
C ASP A 80 34.41 -6.90 -20.36
N SER A 81 33.64 -7.95 -20.55
CA SER A 81 32.22 -7.87 -20.86
C SER A 81 31.43 -7.47 -19.62
N GLU A 82 30.48 -6.57 -19.76
CA GLU A 82 29.63 -6.05 -18.69
C GLU A 82 28.19 -6.52 -18.86
N VAL A 83 27.64 -7.21 -17.86
CA VAL A 83 26.22 -7.58 -17.83
C VAL A 83 25.38 -6.34 -17.51
N TYR A 84 24.39 -6.06 -18.33
CA TYR A 84 23.48 -4.92 -18.15
C TYR A 84 22.03 -5.32 -17.87
N LEU A 85 21.66 -6.57 -18.20
CA LEU A 85 20.28 -7.05 -18.03
C LEU A 85 20.31 -8.55 -17.70
N VAL A 86 19.55 -8.95 -16.67
CA VAL A 86 19.31 -10.36 -16.35
C VAL A 86 17.82 -10.63 -16.38
N LYS A 87 17.42 -11.72 -17.04
CA LYS A 87 16.04 -12.22 -17.07
C LYS A 87 16.00 -13.63 -16.53
N ALA A 88 15.08 -13.88 -15.60
CA ALA A 88 14.76 -15.21 -15.10
C ALA A 88 13.29 -15.52 -15.42
N PHE A 89 13.02 -16.74 -15.81
CA PHE A 89 11.70 -17.19 -16.22
C PHE A 89 11.43 -18.60 -15.71
N GLY A 90 10.20 -18.81 -15.24
CA GLY A 90 9.67 -20.08 -14.73
C GLY A 90 10.18 -20.42 -13.33
N ASN A 91 9.27 -20.64 -12.39
CA ASN A 91 9.58 -21.06 -11.01
C ASN A 91 10.69 -20.23 -10.35
N VAL A 92 10.62 -18.89 -10.53
CA VAL A 92 11.67 -18.01 -10.00
C VAL A 92 11.60 -17.97 -8.49
N ILE A 93 12.74 -18.24 -7.85
CA ILE A 93 12.94 -18.19 -6.40
C ILE A 93 14.14 -17.32 -6.10
N ILE A 94 13.95 -16.25 -5.34
CA ILE A 94 15.04 -15.42 -4.81
C ILE A 94 15.11 -15.63 -3.32
N THR A 95 16.28 -16.04 -2.82
CA THR A 95 16.52 -16.29 -1.40
C THR A 95 17.66 -15.41 -0.90
N THR A 96 17.43 -14.77 0.23
CA THR A 96 18.42 -14.03 1.03
C THR A 96 18.36 -14.54 2.47
N PRO A 97 19.30 -14.19 3.36
CA PRO A 97 19.25 -14.60 4.77
C PRO A 97 17.96 -14.19 5.52
N LYS A 98 17.28 -13.16 5.03
CA LYS A 98 16.11 -12.59 5.72
C LYS A 98 14.78 -12.93 5.07
N GLN A 99 14.77 -13.34 3.79
CA GLN A 99 13.52 -13.52 3.05
C GLN A 99 13.64 -14.45 1.85
N THR A 100 12.50 -14.93 1.39
CA THR A 100 12.35 -15.70 0.16
C THR A 100 11.21 -15.11 -0.67
N VAL A 101 11.45 -14.93 -1.98
CA VAL A 101 10.46 -14.44 -2.94
C VAL A 101 10.23 -15.49 -4.02
N TYR A 102 8.98 -15.76 -4.34
CA TYR A 102 8.55 -16.64 -5.42
C TYR A 102 7.84 -15.80 -6.49
N SER A 103 8.16 -16.03 -7.76
CA SER A 103 7.50 -15.36 -8.88
C SER A 103 7.56 -16.22 -10.15
N ASP A 104 6.80 -15.84 -11.18
CA ASP A 104 6.83 -16.51 -12.49
C ASP A 104 7.99 -16.01 -13.34
N SER A 105 8.37 -14.74 -13.15
CA SER A 105 9.49 -14.12 -13.87
C SER A 105 10.15 -13.01 -13.04
N ALA A 106 11.43 -12.77 -13.32
CA ALA A 106 12.19 -11.65 -12.78
C ALA A 106 13.02 -10.99 -13.88
N VAL A 107 13.12 -9.67 -13.82
CA VAL A 107 13.97 -8.86 -14.69
C VAL A 107 14.80 -7.93 -13.81
N TYR A 108 16.12 -7.94 -13.99
CA TYR A 108 17.02 -6.99 -13.32
C TYR A 108 17.71 -6.13 -14.38
N GLU A 109 17.33 -4.86 -14.45
CA GLU A 109 17.98 -3.84 -15.26
C GLU A 109 19.10 -3.20 -14.43
N ILE A 110 20.34 -3.64 -14.64
CA ILE A 110 21.47 -3.28 -13.78
C ILE A 110 21.80 -1.80 -13.88
N GLU A 111 21.79 -1.22 -15.07
CA GLU A 111 22.06 0.19 -15.29
C GLU A 111 21.07 1.12 -14.56
N LYS A 112 19.80 0.71 -14.51
CA LYS A 112 18.75 1.43 -13.78
C LYS A 112 18.70 1.05 -12.31
N SER A 113 19.38 -0.03 -11.91
CA SER A 113 19.29 -0.62 -10.57
C SER A 113 17.85 -0.96 -10.18
N VAL A 114 17.08 -1.55 -11.12
CA VAL A 114 15.68 -1.90 -10.92
C VAL A 114 15.49 -3.41 -11.08
N ILE A 115 14.86 -4.03 -10.08
CA ILE A 115 14.42 -5.44 -10.13
C ILE A 115 12.89 -5.44 -10.23
N ILE A 116 12.34 -6.15 -11.21
CA ILE A 116 10.91 -6.32 -11.41
C ILE A 116 10.57 -7.79 -11.38
N LEU A 117 9.71 -8.20 -10.45
CA LEU A 117 9.17 -9.54 -10.34
C LEU A 117 7.69 -9.53 -10.74
N LYS A 118 7.28 -10.52 -11.53
CA LYS A 118 5.89 -10.70 -11.93
C LYS A 118 5.45 -12.12 -11.66
N GLY A 119 4.22 -12.28 -11.17
CA GLY A 119 3.64 -13.58 -10.87
C GLY A 119 2.14 -13.53 -10.64
N ASN A 120 1.53 -14.67 -10.50
CA ASN A 120 0.11 -14.80 -10.23
C ASN A 120 -0.17 -15.73 -9.03
N PRO A 121 0.15 -15.29 -7.79
CA PRO A 121 0.82 -14.03 -7.40
C PRO A 121 2.36 -14.19 -7.23
N VAL A 122 3.07 -13.06 -7.19
CA VAL A 122 4.37 -12.96 -6.52
C VAL A 122 4.13 -13.16 -5.03
N LYS A 123 4.94 -13.99 -4.35
CA LYS A 123 4.85 -14.25 -2.91
C LYS A 123 6.17 -13.90 -2.25
N LEU A 124 6.13 -13.11 -1.21
CA LEU A 124 7.28 -12.76 -0.37
C LEU A 124 7.04 -13.25 1.05
N PHE A 125 8.04 -13.92 1.61
CA PHE A 125 8.06 -14.39 2.99
C PHE A 125 9.27 -13.83 3.71
N ALA A 126 9.07 -13.24 4.89
CA ALA A 126 10.10 -12.68 5.76
C ALA A 126 9.76 -13.00 7.23
N GLY A 127 10.34 -14.06 7.76
CA GLY A 127 9.99 -14.55 9.10
C GLY A 127 8.52 -14.98 9.18
N GLN A 128 7.74 -14.32 10.05
CA GLN A 128 6.29 -14.56 10.20
C GLN A 128 5.44 -13.67 9.27
N GLU A 129 6.08 -12.90 8.45
CA GLU A 129 5.45 -11.94 7.57
C GLU A 129 5.34 -12.49 6.15
N GLN A 130 4.22 -12.23 5.51
CA GLN A 130 4.00 -12.62 4.12
C GLN A 130 3.33 -11.49 3.34
N MET A 131 3.73 -11.35 2.08
CA MET A 131 3.10 -10.43 1.14
C MET A 131 2.84 -11.13 -0.19
N THR A 132 1.72 -10.78 -0.82
CA THR A 132 1.40 -11.17 -2.19
C THR A 132 1.04 -9.95 -3.01
N ALA A 133 1.41 -9.98 -4.30
CA ALA A 133 1.07 -8.96 -5.29
C ALA A 133 1.18 -9.58 -6.69
N ARG A 134 0.73 -8.92 -7.74
CA ARG A 134 1.02 -9.36 -9.11
C ARG A 134 2.38 -8.89 -9.62
N VAL A 135 2.81 -7.72 -9.14
CA VAL A 135 4.10 -7.12 -9.50
C VAL A 135 4.77 -6.63 -8.23
N LEU A 136 6.05 -6.92 -8.10
CA LEU A 136 6.92 -6.37 -7.07
C LEU A 136 8.13 -5.74 -7.75
N GLU A 137 8.35 -4.45 -7.50
CA GLU A 137 9.43 -3.65 -8.06
C GLU A 137 10.36 -3.20 -6.93
N LEU A 138 11.66 -3.26 -7.16
CA LEU A 138 12.67 -2.73 -6.26
C LEU A 138 13.52 -1.71 -7.03
N TRP A 139 13.42 -0.45 -6.62
CA TRP A 139 14.10 0.71 -7.18
C TRP A 139 15.26 1.08 -6.26
N GLN A 140 16.43 0.50 -6.51
CA GLN A 140 17.57 0.59 -5.58
C GLN A 140 18.14 2.00 -5.49
N ASN A 141 18.14 2.77 -6.61
CA ASN A 141 18.63 4.13 -6.64
C ASN A 141 17.69 5.12 -5.92
N GLU A 142 16.40 4.80 -5.89
CA GLU A 142 15.38 5.59 -5.21
C GLU A 142 15.13 5.13 -3.76
N ASP A 143 15.87 4.13 -3.30
CA ASP A 143 15.65 3.49 -2.02
C ASP A 143 14.16 3.19 -1.77
N MET A 144 13.50 2.58 -2.79
CA MET A 144 12.07 2.35 -2.77
C MET A 144 11.70 0.96 -3.30
N ALA A 145 10.65 0.37 -2.73
CA ALA A 145 10.01 -0.80 -3.30
C ALA A 145 8.50 -0.56 -3.49
N VAL A 146 7.95 -1.15 -4.55
CA VAL A 146 6.55 -0.98 -4.93
C VAL A 146 5.92 -2.33 -5.21
N ALA A 147 4.86 -2.66 -4.49
CA ALA A 147 3.98 -3.78 -4.78
C ALA A 147 2.72 -3.27 -5.47
N ARG A 148 2.29 -3.94 -6.54
CA ARG A 148 1.14 -3.52 -7.35
C ARG A 148 0.19 -4.67 -7.64
N GLN A 149 -1.09 -4.31 -7.74
CA GLN A 149 -2.21 -5.16 -8.13
C GLN A 149 -2.50 -6.29 -7.13
N ASN A 150 -3.61 -6.13 -6.43
CA ASN A 150 -4.08 -7.08 -5.41
C ASN A 150 -3.03 -7.32 -4.32
N VAL A 151 -2.47 -6.24 -3.80
CA VAL A 151 -1.48 -6.33 -2.73
C VAL A 151 -2.16 -6.77 -1.46
N VAL A 152 -1.64 -7.83 -0.86
CA VAL A 152 -2.04 -8.31 0.45
C VAL A 152 -0.79 -8.53 1.28
N ALA A 153 -0.71 -7.83 2.41
CA ALA A 153 0.35 -8.02 3.39
C ALA A 153 -0.26 -8.52 4.70
N GLN A 154 0.36 -9.53 5.31
CA GLN A 154 -0.15 -10.16 6.52
C GLN A 154 0.97 -10.45 7.52
N LYS A 155 0.70 -10.16 8.79
CA LYS A 155 1.52 -10.54 9.93
C LYS A 155 0.60 -10.88 11.11
N ASP A 156 0.67 -12.12 11.61
CA ASP A 156 -0.25 -12.62 12.62
C ASP A 156 -1.72 -12.44 12.17
N SER A 157 -2.54 -11.82 13.00
CA SER A 157 -3.95 -11.50 12.71
C SER A 157 -4.14 -10.20 11.92
N ARG A 158 -3.07 -9.49 11.60
CA ARG A 158 -3.12 -8.19 10.92
C ARG A 158 -2.95 -8.36 9.42
N ARG A 159 -3.81 -7.69 8.67
CA ARG A 159 -3.86 -7.77 7.23
C ARG A 159 -4.04 -6.36 6.63
N LEU A 160 -3.23 -6.03 5.64
CA LEU A 160 -3.36 -4.87 4.78
C LEU A 160 -3.71 -5.35 3.37
N GLU A 161 -4.69 -4.73 2.76
CA GLU A 161 -5.04 -4.89 1.34
C GLU A 161 -5.03 -3.51 0.68
N ALA A 162 -4.51 -3.43 -0.55
CA ALA A 162 -4.53 -2.22 -1.37
C ALA A 162 -4.22 -2.58 -2.84
N ASP A 163 -4.44 -1.64 -3.76
CA ASP A 163 -4.03 -1.84 -5.15
C ASP A 163 -2.53 -1.60 -5.33
N VAL A 164 -1.96 -0.65 -4.59
CA VAL A 164 -0.53 -0.32 -4.59
C VAL A 164 -0.05 -0.12 -3.16
N VAL A 165 1.13 -0.67 -2.84
CA VAL A 165 1.85 -0.37 -1.61
C VAL A 165 3.28 0.00 -1.97
N LYS A 166 3.73 1.16 -1.48
CA LYS A 166 5.11 1.66 -1.61
C LYS A 166 5.79 1.65 -0.25
N ALA A 167 7.04 1.25 -0.22
CA ALA A 167 7.89 1.38 0.96
C ALA A 167 9.12 2.21 0.59
N TYR A 168 9.41 3.20 1.40
CA TYR A 168 10.58 4.07 1.27
C TYR A 168 11.57 3.71 2.35
N PHE A 169 12.84 3.59 1.95
CA PHE A 169 13.91 3.17 2.83
C PHE A 169 14.83 4.35 3.15
N VAL A 170 15.41 4.31 4.32
CA VAL A 170 16.47 5.21 4.77
C VAL A 170 17.67 4.39 5.24
N LYS A 171 18.85 4.88 4.98
CA LYS A 171 20.10 4.28 5.46
C LYS A 171 20.53 4.98 6.73
N GLU A 172 20.65 4.24 7.83
CA GLU A 172 21.21 4.70 9.10
C GLU A 172 22.48 3.89 9.40
N GLY A 173 23.64 4.45 9.10
CA GLY A 173 24.91 3.74 9.13
C GLY A 173 24.89 2.54 8.18
N ASP A 174 25.18 1.33 8.69
CA ASP A 174 25.19 0.09 7.91
C ASP A 174 23.80 -0.59 7.82
N LYS A 175 22.76 0.03 8.35
CA LYS A 175 21.41 -0.55 8.36
C LYS A 175 20.48 0.20 7.44
N THR A 176 19.77 -0.52 6.60
CA THR A 176 18.65 -0.01 5.82
C THR A 176 17.36 -0.32 6.58
N GLN A 177 16.53 0.69 6.82
CA GLN A 177 15.27 0.60 7.52
C GLN A 177 14.16 1.23 6.68
N VAL A 178 12.91 0.81 6.90
CA VAL A 178 11.78 1.49 6.28
C VAL A 178 11.46 2.74 7.08
N GLU A 179 11.44 3.87 6.41
CA GLU A 179 11.03 5.16 6.95
C GLU A 179 9.51 5.32 6.88
N ARG A 180 8.93 4.99 5.71
CA ARG A 180 7.56 5.30 5.38
C ARG A 180 6.93 4.25 4.47
N PHE A 181 5.65 3.98 4.71
CA PHE A 181 4.80 3.24 3.78
C PHE A 181 3.68 4.12 3.25
N GLU A 182 3.33 3.91 2.00
CA GLU A 182 2.14 4.47 1.37
C GLU A 182 1.30 3.35 0.79
N ALA A 183 -0.01 3.41 0.98
CA ALA A 183 -0.97 2.47 0.40
C ALA A 183 -1.98 3.29 -0.42
N GLU A 184 -2.25 2.87 -1.65
CA GLU A 184 -3.08 3.61 -2.60
C GLU A 184 -4.19 2.72 -3.14
N ASN A 185 -5.36 3.27 -3.18
CA ASN A 185 -6.61 2.71 -3.67
C ASN A 185 -7.06 1.44 -2.94
N ASN A 186 -8.33 1.42 -2.59
CA ASN A 186 -8.96 0.29 -1.92
C ASN A 186 -8.22 -0.17 -0.65
N VAL A 187 -7.71 0.79 0.12
CA VAL A 187 -6.94 0.50 1.33
C VAL A 187 -7.85 -0.09 2.39
N VAL A 188 -7.54 -1.30 2.81
CA VAL A 188 -8.25 -2.01 3.88
C VAL A 188 -7.24 -2.57 4.87
N ILE A 189 -7.37 -2.18 6.13
CA ILE A 189 -6.57 -2.69 7.22
C ILE A 189 -7.49 -3.43 8.18
N THR A 190 -7.17 -4.67 8.48
CA THR A 190 -7.97 -5.53 9.35
C THR A 190 -7.11 -6.12 10.46
N ASN A 191 -7.65 -6.21 11.65
CA ASN A 191 -7.14 -7.02 12.76
C ASN A 191 -8.30 -7.78 13.42
N ASP A 192 -8.03 -8.47 14.54
CA ASP A 192 -9.04 -9.26 15.28
C ASP A 192 -10.28 -8.47 15.70
N LYS A 193 -10.20 -7.16 15.80
CA LYS A 193 -11.23 -6.31 16.43
C LYS A 193 -11.79 -5.27 15.47
N GLU A 194 -10.99 -4.79 14.53
CA GLU A 194 -11.28 -3.59 13.77
C GLU A 194 -10.98 -3.78 12.29
N LYS A 195 -11.76 -3.10 11.49
CA LYS A 195 -11.53 -2.92 10.06
C LYS A 195 -11.52 -1.44 9.75
N VAL A 196 -10.43 -0.97 9.16
CA VAL A 196 -10.25 0.42 8.70
C VAL A 196 -10.16 0.42 7.19
N GLN A 197 -10.87 1.33 6.55
CA GLN A 197 -10.92 1.49 5.10
C GLN A 197 -10.62 2.93 4.74
N GLY A 198 -10.05 3.16 3.56
CA GLY A 198 -9.77 4.49 3.00
C GLY A 198 -9.25 4.36 1.57
N ASP A 199 -9.10 5.49 0.89
CA ASP A 199 -8.58 5.51 -0.49
C ASP A 199 -7.05 5.59 -0.52
N PHE A 200 -6.47 6.25 0.48
CA PHE A 200 -5.03 6.45 0.60
C PHE A 200 -4.59 6.37 2.07
N GLY A 201 -3.42 5.82 2.31
CA GLY A 201 -2.84 5.72 3.65
C GLY A 201 -1.34 5.97 3.65
N VAL A 202 -0.85 6.68 4.67
CA VAL A 202 0.58 6.88 4.95
C VAL A 202 0.88 6.42 6.36
N TYR A 203 1.95 5.67 6.53
CA TYR A 203 2.49 5.30 7.84
C TYR A 203 3.94 5.74 7.98
N LEU A 204 4.23 6.54 8.98
CA LEU A 204 5.58 6.98 9.36
C LEU A 204 6.09 6.09 10.49
N VAL A 205 7.12 5.30 10.19
CA VAL A 205 7.61 4.24 11.08
C VAL A 205 8.17 4.83 12.37
N ASP A 206 9.06 5.82 12.29
CA ASP A 206 9.72 6.43 13.44
C ASP A 206 8.75 7.17 14.38
N LYS A 207 7.72 7.79 13.78
CA LYS A 207 6.70 8.53 14.53
C LYS A 207 5.62 7.62 15.09
N GLU A 208 5.53 6.40 14.59
CA GLU A 208 4.43 5.46 14.85
C GLU A 208 3.05 6.14 14.61
N THR A 209 2.95 6.92 13.52
CA THR A 209 1.73 7.61 13.15
C THR A 209 1.25 7.17 11.79
N ALA A 210 -0.06 7.05 11.64
CA ALA A 210 -0.72 6.76 10.39
C ALA A 210 -1.76 7.82 10.07
N THR A 211 -1.86 8.17 8.79
CA THR A 211 -2.94 9.01 8.27
C THR A 211 -3.63 8.26 7.14
N LEU A 212 -4.95 8.13 7.24
CA LEU A 212 -5.79 7.63 6.14
C LEU A 212 -6.62 8.79 5.58
N GLN A 213 -6.85 8.77 4.28
CA GLN A 213 -7.58 9.81 3.56
C GLN A 213 -8.54 9.18 2.53
N GLY A 214 -9.64 9.89 2.29
CA GLY A 214 -10.68 9.53 1.33
C GLY A 214 -11.56 8.38 1.83
N ASN A 215 -12.86 8.64 1.94
CA ASN A 215 -13.87 7.64 2.28
C ASN A 215 -13.54 6.81 3.54
N VAL A 216 -12.97 7.47 4.55
CA VAL A 216 -12.46 6.74 5.73
C VAL A 216 -13.62 6.18 6.54
N LYS A 217 -13.55 4.87 6.77
CA LYS A 217 -14.48 4.14 7.64
C LYS A 217 -13.72 3.27 8.61
N ILE A 218 -13.98 3.42 9.90
CA ILE A 218 -13.46 2.57 10.97
C ILE A 218 -14.63 1.78 11.56
N SER A 219 -14.51 0.45 11.57
CA SER A 219 -15.58 -0.46 12.00
C SER A 219 -15.08 -1.40 13.09
N GLN A 220 -15.91 -1.64 14.11
CA GLN A 220 -15.68 -2.62 15.17
C GLN A 220 -17.00 -3.35 15.46
N GLY A 221 -17.12 -4.59 15.02
CA GLY A 221 -18.39 -5.31 15.04
C GLY A 221 -19.47 -4.54 14.26
N ASN A 222 -20.58 -4.23 14.92
CA ASN A 222 -21.70 -3.47 14.34
C ASN A 222 -21.52 -1.93 14.45
N ASN A 223 -20.49 -1.49 15.17
CA ASN A 223 -20.21 -0.07 15.35
C ASN A 223 -19.29 0.44 14.26
N PHE A 224 -19.51 1.67 13.80
CA PHE A 224 -18.62 2.29 12.83
C PHE A 224 -18.65 3.82 12.94
N ILE A 225 -17.56 4.42 12.48
CA ILE A 225 -17.43 5.87 12.28
C ILE A 225 -16.93 6.15 10.86
N ILE A 226 -17.44 7.22 10.25
CA ILE A 226 -17.14 7.63 8.88
C ILE A 226 -16.68 9.09 8.89
N GLY A 227 -15.63 9.36 8.11
CA GLY A 227 -15.05 10.69 7.90
C GLY A 227 -14.21 10.71 6.62
N GLU A 228 -13.46 11.78 6.42
CA GLU A 228 -12.59 11.91 5.24
C GLU A 228 -11.11 11.72 5.55
N VAL A 229 -10.69 12.07 6.76
CA VAL A 229 -9.29 11.91 7.22
C VAL A 229 -9.28 11.30 8.60
N ALA A 230 -8.45 10.29 8.80
CA ALA A 230 -8.15 9.72 10.10
C ALA A 230 -6.65 9.85 10.41
N ASP A 231 -6.33 10.53 11.50
CA ASP A 231 -4.99 10.58 12.08
C ASP A 231 -4.92 9.64 13.28
N ILE A 232 -3.99 8.71 13.22
CA ILE A 232 -3.85 7.65 14.22
C ILE A 232 -2.45 7.73 14.82
N ASN A 233 -2.36 7.92 16.12
CA ASN A 233 -1.12 7.85 16.87
C ASN A 233 -1.04 6.51 17.58
N MET A 234 -0.14 5.65 17.14
CA MET A 234 0.00 4.29 17.63
C MET A 234 0.66 4.20 19.00
N LYS A 235 1.50 5.19 19.33
CA LYS A 235 2.13 5.30 20.64
C LYS A 235 1.10 5.56 21.74
N THR A 236 0.18 6.48 21.49
CA THR A 236 -0.81 6.92 22.48
C THR A 236 -2.14 6.16 22.35
N GLY A 237 -2.39 5.49 21.21
CA GLY A 237 -3.66 4.85 20.89
C GLY A 237 -4.79 5.85 20.59
N VAL A 238 -4.45 7.12 20.33
CA VAL A 238 -5.43 8.15 19.98
C VAL A 238 -5.65 8.19 18.48
N SER A 239 -6.92 8.09 18.07
CA SER A 239 -7.34 8.25 16.69
C SER A 239 -8.28 9.45 16.60
N ARG A 240 -8.03 10.31 15.62
CA ARG A 240 -8.87 11.49 15.32
C ARG A 240 -9.43 11.35 13.92
N LEU A 241 -10.75 11.41 13.80
CA LEU A 241 -11.42 11.39 12.52
C LEU A 241 -11.99 12.79 12.21
N GLN A 242 -11.80 13.27 10.99
CA GLN A 242 -12.14 14.61 10.57
C GLN A 242 -12.78 14.59 9.17
N MET A 243 -13.52 15.66 8.86
CA MET A 243 -13.93 15.99 7.49
C MET A 243 -12.95 17.00 6.93
N LEU A 244 -12.67 16.92 5.63
CA LEU A 244 -11.85 17.93 4.95
C LEU A 244 -12.55 19.28 4.97
N SER A 245 -11.77 20.33 5.18
CA SER A 245 -12.25 21.71 5.16
C SER A 245 -11.95 22.33 3.81
N GLU A 246 -12.98 22.74 3.08
CA GLU A 246 -12.85 23.57 1.89
C GLU A 246 -13.04 25.05 2.27
N LYS A 247 -12.04 25.89 2.00
CA LYS A 247 -12.07 27.34 2.31
C LYS A 247 -12.41 27.65 3.79
N GLY A 248 -11.92 26.82 4.71
CA GLY A 248 -12.14 27.02 6.15
C GLY A 248 -13.52 26.63 6.67
N LYS A 249 -14.39 26.03 5.84
CA LYS A 249 -15.66 25.45 6.27
C LYS A 249 -15.62 23.93 6.17
N PRO A 250 -16.00 23.17 7.22
CA PRO A 250 -16.04 21.72 7.14
C PRO A 250 -17.08 21.29 6.10
N LYS A 251 -16.67 20.41 5.17
CA LYS A 251 -17.55 19.87 4.12
C LYS A 251 -18.22 18.58 4.61
N GLY A 252 -19.12 18.71 5.56
CA GLY A 252 -19.86 17.59 6.10
C GLY A 252 -19.66 17.37 7.60
N GLN A 253 -20.10 16.22 8.09
CA GLN A 253 -20.03 15.84 9.49
C GLN A 253 -19.45 14.44 9.62
N VAL A 254 -18.58 14.23 10.59
CA VAL A 254 -18.19 12.89 11.02
C VAL A 254 -19.42 12.20 11.58
N ARG A 255 -19.69 10.98 11.12
CA ARG A 255 -20.86 10.20 11.54
C ARG A 255 -20.39 8.95 12.29
N GLY A 256 -20.91 8.77 13.50
CA GLY A 256 -20.77 7.55 14.28
C GLY A 256 -22.10 6.80 14.39
N VAL A 257 -22.07 5.48 14.28
CA VAL A 257 -23.19 4.58 14.56
C VAL A 257 -22.72 3.60 15.61
N PHE A 258 -23.45 3.56 16.71
CA PHE A 258 -23.19 2.65 17.84
C PHE A 258 -24.43 1.82 18.09
N VAL A 259 -24.29 0.52 18.06
CA VAL A 259 -25.35 -0.43 18.37
C VAL A 259 -25.12 -0.92 19.79
N PRO A 260 -26.01 -0.61 20.76
CA PRO A 260 -25.90 -1.13 22.11
C PRO A 260 -25.98 -2.66 22.12
N ASP A 261 -25.11 -3.30 22.88
CA ASP A 261 -25.18 -4.74 23.07
C ASP A 261 -26.49 -5.09 23.80
N GLY A 262 -27.41 -5.73 23.10
CA GLY A 262 -28.76 -6.07 23.59
C GLY A 262 -28.80 -7.15 24.68
N LYS A 263 -28.00 -7.00 25.74
CA LYS A 263 -28.04 -7.89 26.93
C LYS A 263 -28.97 -7.40 28.05
N ASN A 264 -29.90 -6.46 27.79
CA ASN A 264 -30.96 -6.10 28.73
C ASN A 264 -32.29 -5.79 28.01
N GLU A 265 -32.83 -6.73 27.27
CA GLU A 265 -34.26 -6.73 26.95
C GLU A 265 -35.06 -7.28 28.13
N LYS A 266 -35.20 -6.50 29.19
CA LYS A 266 -36.37 -6.53 30.08
C LYS A 266 -36.56 -5.14 30.67
N LYS A 267 -37.01 -4.20 29.85
CA LYS A 267 -37.91 -3.05 30.11
C LYS A 267 -38.00 -2.24 28.82
N ALA A 268 -38.86 -2.68 27.93
CA ALA A 268 -39.37 -1.81 26.89
C ALA A 268 -40.25 -0.74 27.59
N VAL A 269 -39.66 0.41 27.82
CA VAL A 269 -40.46 1.64 28.03
C VAL A 269 -40.77 2.14 26.62
N ALA A 270 -42.06 2.13 26.29
CA ALA A 270 -42.60 2.76 25.11
C ALA A 270 -42.13 4.21 25.06
N VAL A 271 -41.21 4.53 24.17
CA VAL A 271 -40.90 5.92 23.83
C VAL A 271 -41.96 6.36 22.85
N GLU A 272 -42.96 7.05 23.41
CA GLU A 272 -43.97 7.83 22.71
C GLU A 272 -43.31 8.72 21.65
N LYS A 273 -43.87 8.72 20.46
CA LYS A 273 -43.49 9.59 19.35
C LYS A 273 -43.51 11.05 19.79
N GLN A 274 -42.40 11.60 20.19
CA GLN A 274 -42.29 13.05 20.36
C GLN A 274 -42.20 13.69 18.96
N LYS A 275 -43.30 14.27 18.62
CA LYS A 275 -43.55 15.23 17.54
C LYS A 275 -42.48 16.35 17.65
N ALA A 276 -41.80 16.65 16.59
CA ALA A 276 -40.88 17.77 16.51
C ALA A 276 -41.53 19.06 16.99
N PRO A 277 -40.86 19.92 17.76
CA PRO A 277 -41.44 21.19 18.17
C PRO A 277 -41.59 22.09 16.93
N ALA A 278 -42.82 22.58 16.79
CA ALA A 278 -43.18 23.59 15.79
C ALA A 278 -42.41 24.89 16.07
N VAL A 279 -41.73 25.38 15.06
CA VAL A 279 -41.13 26.72 15.10
C VAL A 279 -42.25 27.73 15.20
N LEU A 280 -42.29 28.44 16.32
CA LEU A 280 -43.13 29.61 16.52
C LEU A 280 -42.80 30.66 15.44
N ARG A 281 -43.77 30.93 14.58
CA ARG A 281 -43.79 32.14 13.76
C ARG A 281 -44.55 33.20 14.57
N ASP A 282 -43.83 34.21 14.96
CA ASP A 282 -44.42 35.42 15.50
C ASP A 282 -45.27 36.10 14.43
N SER A 283 -46.53 36.30 14.81
CA SER A 283 -47.50 37.08 14.07
C SER A 283 -47.35 38.55 14.48
N GLU A 284 -46.88 39.38 13.59
CA GLU A 284 -47.17 40.83 13.67
C GLU A 284 -48.21 41.19 12.62
N SER A 285 -49.31 41.72 13.17
CA SER A 285 -50.42 42.32 12.47
C SER A 285 -50.07 43.73 11.97
N GLY A 286 -50.45 44.02 10.75
CA GLY A 286 -50.40 45.41 10.22
C GLY A 286 -51.30 45.53 9.01
N ASP A 287 -52.36 46.19 9.24
CA ASP A 287 -53.44 46.60 8.35
C ASP A 287 -53.00 47.31 7.06
N GLY A 288 -53.79 47.14 6.01
CA GLY A 288 -54.11 48.29 5.20
C GLY A 288 -53.93 48.15 3.68
N HIS A 289 -55.10 48.11 3.06
CA HIS A 289 -55.48 48.79 1.81
C HIS A 289 -55.09 48.18 0.46
N GLU A 290 -56.03 47.55 -0.14
CA GLU A 290 -56.87 47.91 -1.34
C GLU A 290 -56.10 48.39 -2.60
N SER A 291 -56.43 47.78 -3.63
CA SER A 291 -56.82 48.19 -4.97
C SER A 291 -56.00 47.71 -6.15
N ASN A 292 -56.73 46.97 -6.92
CA ASN A 292 -56.96 47.11 -8.36
C ASN A 292 -55.88 46.87 -9.39
N GLU A 293 -56.21 45.89 -10.12
CA GLU A 293 -56.63 45.92 -11.52
C GLU A 293 -55.54 45.69 -12.59
N LYS A 294 -55.77 44.63 -13.28
CA LYS A 294 -55.90 44.51 -14.73
C LYS A 294 -54.68 44.35 -15.59
N LEU A 295 -54.71 43.20 -16.19
CA LEU A 295 -54.80 42.95 -17.65
C LEU A 295 -53.55 42.97 -18.51
N LEU A 296 -53.57 41.92 -19.29
CA LEU A 296 -53.08 41.74 -20.68
C LEU A 296 -51.62 41.44 -20.89
N SER A 297 -51.41 40.25 -21.30
CA SER A 297 -51.42 39.64 -22.62
C SER A 297 -50.17 39.86 -23.44
N SER A 298 -49.77 38.75 -23.91
CA SER A 298 -49.34 38.41 -25.25
C SER A 298 -47.89 38.60 -25.64
N SER A 299 -47.47 37.46 -26.07
CA SER A 299 -46.81 37.16 -27.35
C SER A 299 -45.41 37.74 -27.55
N ASP A 300 -44.64 36.89 -27.91
CA ASP A 300 -44.14 36.37 -29.17
C ASP A 300 -42.67 36.64 -29.41
N GLU A 301 -42.05 35.53 -29.71
CA GLU A 301 -41.18 35.28 -30.86
C GLU A 301 -39.78 35.94 -30.98
N ARG A 302 -38.90 35.02 -31.19
CA ARG A 302 -37.77 35.03 -32.16
C ARG A 302 -36.59 36.00 -31.90
N GLU A 303 -35.46 35.52 -31.67
CA GLU A 303 -34.43 34.99 -32.59
C GLU A 303 -33.38 34.15 -31.86
#